data_93f645ebd8d99717600eef703f79cfe4
#
_entry.id   93f645ebd8d99717600eef703f79cfe4
#
_cell.length_a   1.000
_cell.length_b   1.000
_cell.length_c   1.000
_cell.angle_alpha   90.00
_cell.angle_beta   90.00
_cell.angle_gamma   90.00
#
_symmetry.space_group_name_H-M   'P 1'
#
loop_
_entity.id
_entity.type
_entity.pdbx_description
1 polymer ?
#
loop_
_entity_poly.entity_id
_entity_poly.type
_entity_poly.pdbx_seq_one_letter_code
_entity_poly.pdbx_strand_id
1 'polypeptide(L)'
;VKERKSDVALLREILTSYGPLPKERCVHTKNGQDIAVILCTSGTTGGTKGVLLTHDNVRYAEETFNRELGLTEEDIMFMPAPLHHATGFHHAIIAPMLHGAKVVLQQKYQCRLAIEFMNQENVTYSMGATPFIYDILRELETNGGEIPSLKFYLCGGAPVPGYLVQRAKQYGILLCEVYGSTESV
;
A
#
# COMPACT_ATOMS: atom_id res chain seq x y z
N VAL A 1 -11.40 20.13 27.10
CA VAL A 1 -11.24 19.32 25.88
C VAL A 1 -11.38 17.87 26.32
N LYS A 2 -12.51 17.21 26.00
CA LYS A 2 -12.70 15.78 26.28
C LYS A 2 -11.73 15.01 25.39
N GLU A 3 -10.83 14.25 25.99
CA GLU A 3 -10.00 13.28 25.26
C GLU A 3 -10.93 12.37 24.42
N ARG A 4 -10.78 12.40 23.11
CA ARG A 4 -11.37 11.39 22.24
C ARG A 4 -10.67 10.06 22.57
N LYS A 5 -11.43 9.06 23.04
CA LYS A 5 -10.97 7.66 23.01
C LYS A 5 -10.40 7.42 21.61
N SER A 6 -9.23 6.81 21.51
CA SER A 6 -8.64 6.55 20.22
C SER A 6 -9.62 5.76 19.34
N ASP A 7 -9.71 6.08 18.05
CA ASP A 7 -10.64 5.43 17.12
C ASP A 7 -10.46 3.90 17.10
N VAL A 8 -9.26 3.41 17.44
CA VAL A 8 -8.94 1.98 17.63
C VAL A 8 -9.65 1.38 18.85
N ALA A 9 -9.76 2.11 19.96
CA ALA A 9 -10.49 1.62 21.15
C ALA A 9 -11.99 1.56 20.86
N LEU A 10 -12.53 2.54 20.12
CA LEU A 10 -13.92 2.54 19.69
C LEU A 10 -14.21 1.39 18.72
N LEU A 11 -13.34 1.11 17.77
CA LEU A 11 -13.49 0.00 16.83
C LEU A 11 -13.47 -1.36 17.56
N ARG A 12 -12.57 -1.55 18.51
CA ARG A 12 -12.53 -2.75 19.36
C ARG A 12 -13.81 -2.92 20.18
N GLU A 13 -14.33 -1.85 20.74
CA GLU A 13 -15.57 -1.84 21.51
C GLU A 13 -16.78 -2.22 20.62
N ILE A 14 -16.83 -1.72 19.40
CA ILE A 14 -17.83 -2.09 18.39
C ILE A 14 -17.70 -3.58 18.02
N LEU A 15 -16.51 -4.06 17.69
CA LEU A 15 -16.27 -5.44 17.28
C LEU A 15 -16.56 -6.46 18.39
N THR A 16 -16.40 -6.08 19.67
CA THR A 16 -16.74 -6.94 20.81
C THR A 16 -18.20 -6.88 21.21
N SER A 17 -18.89 -5.77 20.92
CA SER A 17 -20.31 -5.57 21.28
C SER A 17 -21.28 -6.23 20.31
N TYR A 18 -20.88 -6.35 19.05
CA TYR A 18 -21.67 -7.00 18.01
C TYR A 18 -21.04 -8.34 17.73
N GLY A 19 -21.67 -9.42 18.11
CA GLY A 19 -21.24 -10.79 17.74
C GLY A 19 -21.04 -10.93 16.22
N PRO A 20 -20.55 -12.09 15.74
CA PRO A 20 -20.28 -12.28 14.31
C PRO A 20 -21.55 -12.00 13.50
N LEU A 21 -21.41 -11.16 12.47
CA LEU A 21 -22.52 -10.86 11.56
C LEU A 21 -23.05 -12.17 10.94
N PRO A 22 -24.37 -12.36 10.85
CA PRO A 22 -24.94 -13.49 10.13
C PRO A 22 -24.38 -13.50 8.70
N LYS A 23 -23.92 -14.67 8.23
CA LYS A 23 -23.34 -14.83 6.88
C LYS A 23 -24.22 -14.24 5.78
N GLU A 24 -25.53 -14.33 5.94
CA GLU A 24 -26.55 -13.80 5.01
C GLU A 24 -26.56 -12.27 4.90
N ARG A 25 -26.04 -11.55 5.90
CA ARG A 25 -25.91 -10.08 5.88
C ARG A 25 -24.59 -9.59 5.29
N CYS A 26 -23.63 -10.49 5.08
CA CYS A 26 -22.30 -10.12 4.58
C CYS A 26 -22.20 -10.15 3.05
N VAL A 27 -23.20 -10.71 2.35
CA VAL A 27 -23.18 -10.83 0.89
C VAL A 27 -24.27 -9.93 0.30
N HIS A 28 -23.92 -8.68 0.05
CA HIS A 28 -24.68 -7.86 -0.88
C HIS A 28 -24.10 -8.07 -2.27
N THR A 29 -24.87 -8.64 -3.18
CA THR A 29 -24.55 -8.63 -4.61
C THR A 29 -24.58 -7.16 -5.06
N LYS A 30 -23.42 -6.57 -5.22
CA LYS A 30 -23.27 -5.23 -5.79
C LYS A 30 -23.13 -5.34 -7.30
N ASN A 31 -23.67 -4.35 -8.00
CA ASN A 31 -23.35 -4.15 -9.41
C ASN A 31 -21.91 -3.64 -9.49
N GLY A 32 -21.10 -4.13 -10.44
CA GLY A 32 -19.75 -3.67 -10.66
C GLY A 32 -19.63 -2.15 -10.89
N GLN A 33 -20.71 -1.53 -11.37
CA GLN A 33 -20.80 -0.07 -11.59
C GLN A 33 -21.17 0.73 -10.33
N ASP A 34 -21.53 0.09 -9.23
CA ASP A 34 -21.75 0.79 -7.97
C ASP A 34 -20.42 1.36 -7.44
N ILE A 35 -20.51 2.50 -6.74
CA ILE A 35 -19.33 3.13 -6.14
C ILE A 35 -18.80 2.25 -5.01
N ALA A 36 -17.54 1.84 -5.14
CA ALA A 36 -16.83 1.05 -4.14
C ALA A 36 -16.12 1.93 -3.11
N VAL A 37 -15.54 3.05 -3.56
CA VAL A 37 -14.75 3.95 -2.71
C VAL A 37 -14.75 5.37 -3.24
N ILE A 38 -14.62 6.33 -2.34
CA ILE A 38 -14.37 7.75 -2.64
C ILE A 38 -13.01 8.10 -2.04
N LEU A 39 -12.03 8.38 -2.91
CA LEU A 39 -10.70 8.81 -2.50
C LEU A 39 -10.56 10.32 -2.69
N CYS A 40 -10.03 11.00 -1.69
CA CYS A 40 -9.88 12.44 -1.72
C CYS A 40 -8.53 12.85 -2.32
N THR A 41 -8.54 13.81 -3.25
CA THR A 41 -7.33 14.45 -3.79
C THR A 41 -7.26 15.91 -3.37
N SER A 42 -6.04 16.42 -3.17
CA SER A 42 -5.80 17.86 -2.96
C SER A 42 -5.93 18.57 -4.32
N GLY A 43 -7.09 19.15 -4.57
CA GLY A 43 -7.31 19.91 -5.81
C GLY A 43 -6.42 21.14 -5.92
N THR A 44 -5.84 21.38 -7.09
CA THR A 44 -5.03 22.58 -7.40
C THR A 44 -5.82 23.88 -7.39
N THR A 45 -7.16 23.81 -7.36
CA THR A 45 -8.10 24.95 -7.47
C THR A 45 -8.85 25.29 -6.19
N GLY A 46 -8.32 24.91 -5.00
CA GLY A 46 -8.77 25.43 -3.71
C GLY A 46 -9.79 24.59 -2.94
N GLY A 47 -10.01 23.31 -3.28
CA GLY A 47 -10.86 22.41 -2.48
C GLY A 47 -10.49 20.94 -2.66
N THR A 48 -10.73 20.14 -1.63
CA THR A 48 -10.60 18.68 -1.71
C THR A 48 -11.64 18.13 -2.67
N LYS A 49 -11.23 17.31 -3.64
CA LYS A 49 -12.12 16.64 -4.59
C LYS A 49 -12.22 15.16 -4.23
N GLY A 50 -13.43 14.59 -4.30
CA GLY A 50 -13.66 13.16 -4.15
C GLY A 50 -13.65 12.48 -5.50
N VAL A 51 -12.74 11.52 -5.68
CA VAL A 51 -12.70 10.63 -6.86
C VAL A 51 -13.58 9.43 -6.56
N LEU A 52 -14.60 9.21 -7.37
CA LEU A 52 -15.53 8.10 -7.24
C LEU A 52 -15.04 6.92 -8.08
N LEU A 53 -14.71 5.82 -7.43
CA LEU A 53 -14.25 4.60 -8.09
C LEU A 53 -15.30 3.50 -7.90
N THR A 54 -15.68 2.84 -8.99
CA THR A 54 -16.60 1.72 -8.97
C THR A 54 -15.89 0.43 -8.58
N HIS A 55 -16.67 -0.61 -8.22
CA HIS A 55 -16.12 -1.95 -7.97
C HIS A 55 -15.34 -2.48 -9.18
N ASP A 56 -15.85 -2.25 -10.40
CA ASP A 56 -15.17 -2.69 -11.63
C ASP A 56 -13.86 -1.92 -11.86
N ASN A 57 -13.81 -0.60 -11.61
CA ASN A 57 -12.57 0.17 -11.72
C ASN A 57 -11.49 -0.43 -10.79
N VAL A 58 -11.83 -0.55 -9.50
CA VAL A 58 -10.91 -1.02 -8.49
C VAL A 58 -10.43 -2.45 -8.77
N ARG A 59 -11.35 -3.34 -9.11
CA ARG A 59 -11.04 -4.74 -9.41
C ARG A 59 -10.14 -4.87 -10.64
N TYR A 60 -10.54 -4.23 -11.75
CA TYR A 60 -9.79 -4.32 -13.02
C TYR A 60 -8.37 -3.77 -12.89
N ALA A 61 -8.21 -2.63 -12.21
CA ALA A 61 -6.89 -2.04 -11.97
C ALA A 61 -5.97 -3.00 -11.22
N GLU A 62 -6.45 -3.55 -10.09
CA GLU A 62 -5.61 -4.37 -9.23
C GLU A 62 -5.40 -5.80 -9.76
N GLU A 63 -6.36 -6.38 -10.46
CA GLU A 63 -6.15 -7.62 -11.21
C GLU A 63 -5.09 -7.45 -12.30
N THR A 64 -5.13 -6.31 -13.00
CA THR A 64 -4.12 -5.98 -14.01
C THR A 64 -2.75 -5.75 -13.38
N PHE A 65 -2.67 -4.97 -12.32
CA PHE A 65 -1.45 -4.75 -11.55
C PHE A 65 -0.81 -6.07 -11.11
N ASN A 66 -1.58 -6.95 -10.47
CA ASN A 66 -1.10 -8.24 -10.01
C ASN A 66 -0.58 -9.11 -11.17
N ARG A 67 -1.33 -9.16 -12.28
CA ARG A 67 -0.97 -9.95 -13.45
C ARG A 67 0.30 -9.45 -14.12
N GLU A 68 0.42 -8.14 -14.36
CA GLU A 68 1.58 -7.55 -15.05
C GLU A 68 2.88 -7.68 -14.23
N LEU A 69 2.78 -7.69 -12.92
CA LEU A 69 3.92 -7.91 -12.02
C LEU A 69 4.16 -9.39 -11.70
N GLY A 70 3.28 -10.29 -12.13
CA GLY A 70 3.37 -11.71 -11.82
C GLY A 70 3.25 -12.03 -10.34
N LEU A 71 2.47 -11.22 -9.60
CA LEU A 71 2.27 -11.41 -8.17
C LEU A 71 1.42 -12.64 -7.86
N THR A 72 1.78 -13.34 -6.80
CA THR A 72 1.14 -14.56 -6.33
C THR A 72 0.84 -14.50 -4.83
N GLU A 73 0.14 -15.48 -4.32
CA GLU A 73 -0.15 -15.64 -2.89
C GLU A 73 1.10 -15.82 -2.01
N GLU A 74 2.23 -16.17 -2.62
CA GLU A 74 3.53 -16.32 -1.93
C GLU A 74 4.24 -14.96 -1.75
N ASP A 75 3.80 -13.92 -2.44
CA ASP A 75 4.40 -12.60 -2.33
C ASP A 75 3.98 -11.90 -1.04
N ILE A 76 4.90 -11.12 -0.48
CA ILE A 76 4.69 -10.39 0.76
C ILE A 76 5.02 -8.93 0.51
N MET A 77 4.02 -8.08 0.70
CA MET A 77 4.14 -6.64 0.49
C MET A 77 4.48 -5.90 1.77
N PHE A 78 5.37 -4.92 1.69
CA PHE A 78 5.50 -3.87 2.70
C PHE A 78 4.97 -2.54 2.15
N MET A 79 4.04 -1.89 2.87
CA MET A 79 3.46 -0.61 2.48
C MET A 79 3.89 0.51 3.44
N PRO A 80 4.79 1.42 3.01
CA PRO A 80 5.18 2.60 3.80
C PRO A 80 4.17 3.75 3.70
N ALA A 81 3.35 3.78 2.64
CA ALA A 81 2.40 4.86 2.41
C ALA A 81 1.13 4.71 3.25
N PRO A 82 0.45 5.83 3.60
CA PRO A 82 -0.81 5.78 4.34
C PRO A 82 -1.92 5.06 3.57
N LEU A 83 -2.71 4.23 4.26
CA LEU A 83 -3.80 3.46 3.66
C LEU A 83 -4.97 4.31 3.13
N HIS A 84 -5.10 5.56 3.57
CA HIS A 84 -6.10 6.50 3.06
C HIS A 84 -5.67 7.21 1.76
N HIS A 85 -4.43 7.04 1.33
CA HIS A 85 -3.95 7.48 0.02
C HIS A 85 -4.22 6.39 -1.03
N ALA A 86 -4.41 6.78 -2.30
CA ALA A 86 -4.68 5.84 -3.38
C ALA A 86 -3.66 4.68 -3.41
N THR A 87 -2.36 4.98 -3.34
CA THR A 87 -1.30 3.96 -3.29
C THR A 87 -1.51 2.95 -2.17
N GLY A 88 -1.78 3.40 -0.95
CA GLY A 88 -2.01 2.50 0.19
C GLY A 88 -3.31 1.72 0.07
N PHE A 89 -4.39 2.36 -0.38
CA PHE A 89 -5.68 1.71 -0.57
C PHE A 89 -5.60 0.61 -1.63
N HIS A 90 -5.15 0.96 -2.82
CA HIS A 90 -5.09 0.05 -3.95
C HIS A 90 -4.11 -1.10 -3.72
N HIS A 91 -2.85 -0.77 -3.45
CA HIS A 91 -1.78 -1.76 -3.49
C HIS A 91 -1.49 -2.44 -2.14
N ALA A 92 -2.03 -1.95 -1.01
CA ALA A 92 -1.88 -2.64 0.28
C ALA A 92 -3.18 -3.24 0.82
N ILE A 93 -4.34 -2.89 0.25
CA ILE A 93 -5.61 -3.51 0.65
C ILE A 93 -6.14 -4.37 -0.48
N ILE A 94 -6.41 -3.78 -1.64
CA ILE A 94 -7.16 -4.46 -2.70
C ILE A 94 -6.28 -5.47 -3.46
N ALA A 95 -5.12 -5.04 -3.97
CA ALA A 95 -4.24 -5.92 -4.75
C ALA A 95 -3.90 -7.22 -4.00
N PRO A 96 -3.41 -7.17 -2.74
CA PRO A 96 -3.11 -8.39 -1.99
C PRO A 96 -4.34 -9.24 -1.70
N MET A 97 -5.50 -8.63 -1.44
CA MET A 97 -6.75 -9.38 -1.21
C MET A 97 -7.16 -10.20 -2.43
N LEU A 98 -6.94 -9.70 -3.65
CA LEU A 98 -7.34 -10.37 -4.88
C LEU A 98 -6.54 -11.63 -5.20
N HIS A 99 -5.30 -11.73 -4.72
CA HIS A 99 -4.44 -12.90 -4.95
C HIS A 99 -3.99 -13.62 -3.67
N GLY A 100 -4.52 -13.20 -2.51
CA GLY A 100 -4.27 -13.89 -1.25
C GLY A 100 -2.91 -13.62 -0.60
N ALA A 101 -2.22 -12.55 -1.01
CA ALA A 101 -0.90 -12.21 -0.49
C ALA A 101 -0.95 -11.57 0.91
N LYS A 102 0.17 -11.70 1.61
CA LYS A 102 0.39 -11.06 2.92
C LYS A 102 0.80 -9.61 2.76
N VAL A 103 0.35 -8.77 3.69
CA VAL A 103 0.77 -7.37 3.77
C VAL A 103 1.37 -7.08 5.14
N VAL A 104 2.51 -6.41 5.14
CA VAL A 104 3.18 -5.90 6.33
C VAL A 104 2.96 -4.39 6.40
N LEU A 105 2.36 -3.93 7.48
CA LEU A 105 2.01 -2.54 7.70
C LEU A 105 2.72 -1.97 8.92
N GLN A 106 3.05 -0.71 8.85
CA GLN A 106 3.61 0.05 9.95
C GLN A 106 2.67 1.21 10.29
N GLN A 107 2.26 1.33 11.56
CA GLN A 107 1.33 2.39 11.97
C GLN A 107 1.88 3.79 11.67
N LYS A 108 3.17 3.99 11.88
CA LYS A 108 3.90 5.21 11.54
C LYS A 108 5.25 4.80 10.96
N TYR A 109 5.53 5.24 9.75
CA TYR A 109 6.79 4.90 9.09
C TYR A 109 8.02 5.33 9.91
N GLN A 110 8.88 4.37 10.16
CA GLN A 110 10.20 4.53 10.74
C GLN A 110 11.15 3.61 9.97
N CYS A 111 12.12 4.18 9.27
CA CYS A 111 12.94 3.48 8.29
C CYS A 111 13.62 2.23 8.87
N ARG A 112 14.29 2.33 10.01
CA ARG A 112 15.00 1.21 10.64
C ARG A 112 14.05 0.07 10.99
N LEU A 113 12.93 0.40 11.63
CA LEU A 113 11.90 -0.58 11.98
C LEU A 113 11.23 -1.18 10.73
N ALA A 114 11.12 -0.40 9.64
CA ALA A 114 10.64 -0.91 8.36
C ALA A 114 11.57 -2.00 7.78
N ILE A 115 12.89 -1.77 7.82
CA ILE A 115 13.89 -2.75 7.39
C ILE A 115 13.83 -4.02 8.28
N GLU A 116 13.68 -3.85 9.60
CA GLU A 116 13.51 -4.96 10.53
C GLU A 116 12.27 -5.79 10.17
N PHE A 117 11.13 -5.15 9.91
CA PHE A 117 9.90 -5.85 9.50
C PHE A 117 10.04 -6.53 8.15
N MET A 118 10.67 -5.87 7.17
CA MET A 118 10.90 -6.48 5.85
C MET A 118 11.73 -7.76 5.96
N ASN A 119 12.76 -7.78 6.81
CA ASN A 119 13.58 -8.96 7.04
C ASN A 119 12.86 -10.04 7.84
N GLN A 120 12.17 -9.69 8.93
CA GLN A 120 11.43 -10.64 9.77
C GLN A 120 10.32 -11.35 9.01
N GLU A 121 9.66 -10.64 8.12
CA GLU A 121 8.49 -11.12 7.38
C GLU A 121 8.85 -11.63 5.97
N ASN A 122 10.12 -11.53 5.56
CA ASN A 122 10.59 -11.91 4.23
C ASN A 122 9.84 -11.18 3.10
N VAL A 123 9.69 -9.87 3.24
CA VAL A 123 8.99 -9.03 2.25
C VAL A 123 9.61 -9.16 0.87
N THR A 124 8.79 -9.44 -0.14
CA THR A 124 9.26 -9.67 -1.51
C THR A 124 9.17 -8.42 -2.38
N TYR A 125 8.23 -7.52 -2.08
CA TYR A 125 8.10 -6.25 -2.80
C TYR A 125 7.54 -5.13 -1.92
N SER A 126 7.74 -3.90 -2.39
CA SER A 126 7.20 -2.70 -1.77
C SER A 126 6.82 -1.67 -2.81
N MET A 127 5.97 -0.72 -2.44
CA MET A 127 5.59 0.40 -3.28
C MET A 127 5.45 1.68 -2.46
N GLY A 128 5.95 2.79 -2.99
CA GLY A 128 5.82 4.08 -2.32
C GLY A 128 6.52 5.21 -3.05
N ALA A 129 6.49 6.40 -2.46
CA ALA A 129 7.17 7.56 -3.01
C ALA A 129 8.70 7.47 -2.83
N THR A 130 9.42 8.21 -3.67
CA THR A 130 10.89 8.28 -3.68
C THR A 130 11.55 8.46 -2.31
N PRO A 131 11.04 9.28 -1.37
CA PRO A 131 11.66 9.44 -0.06
C PRO A 131 11.78 8.13 0.74
N PHE A 132 10.82 7.22 0.63
CA PHE A 132 10.86 5.97 1.39
C PHE A 132 12.02 5.07 0.96
N ILE A 133 12.15 4.81 -0.35
CA ILE A 133 13.26 3.98 -0.84
C ILE A 133 14.61 4.70 -0.66
N TYR A 134 14.65 6.02 -0.78
CA TYR A 134 15.86 6.81 -0.50
C TYR A 134 16.34 6.61 0.95
N ASP A 135 15.41 6.69 1.92
CA ASP A 135 15.73 6.49 3.34
C ASP A 135 16.20 5.07 3.62
N ILE A 136 15.55 4.06 3.02
CA ILE A 136 15.95 2.65 3.14
C ILE A 136 17.38 2.46 2.64
N LEU A 137 17.69 2.90 1.43
CA LEU A 137 19.04 2.75 0.87
C LEU A 137 20.09 3.52 1.68
N ARG A 138 19.77 4.71 2.16
CA ARG A 138 20.66 5.47 3.02
C ARG A 138 20.92 4.77 4.35
N GLU A 139 19.91 4.18 4.95
CA GLU A 139 20.06 3.43 6.21
C GLU A 139 20.98 2.22 6.01
N LEU A 140 20.77 1.44 4.93
CA LEU A 140 21.61 0.30 4.58
C LEU A 140 23.07 0.69 4.33
N GLU A 141 23.31 1.82 3.65
CA GLU A 141 24.67 2.32 3.38
C GLU A 141 25.37 2.82 4.65
N THR A 142 24.63 3.48 5.55
CA THR A 142 25.21 4.11 6.72
C THR A 142 25.47 3.13 7.85
N ASN A 143 24.53 2.22 8.09
CA ASN A 143 24.53 1.31 9.22
C ASN A 143 24.81 -0.14 8.83
N GLY A 144 24.94 -0.40 7.55
CA GLY A 144 25.08 -1.76 7.00
C GLY A 144 23.76 -2.52 7.01
N GLY A 145 23.78 -3.73 6.47
CA GLY A 145 22.64 -4.60 6.39
C GLY A 145 22.17 -4.84 4.96
N GLU A 146 21.15 -5.64 4.83
CA GLU A 146 20.55 -6.04 3.55
C GLU A 146 19.08 -6.40 3.74
N ILE A 147 18.34 -6.49 2.65
CA ILE A 147 16.95 -7.00 2.63
C ILE A 147 16.90 -8.05 1.49
N PRO A 148 17.44 -9.27 1.72
CA PRO A 148 17.68 -10.23 0.65
C PRO A 148 16.40 -10.76 -0.01
N SER A 149 15.26 -10.67 0.69
CA SER A 149 13.96 -11.08 0.14
C SER A 149 13.32 -10.02 -0.76
N LEU A 150 13.71 -8.75 -0.66
CA LEU A 150 13.11 -7.65 -1.40
C LEU A 150 13.58 -7.67 -2.87
N LYS A 151 12.74 -8.19 -3.75
CA LYS A 151 13.03 -8.35 -5.18
C LYS A 151 12.92 -7.04 -5.94
N PHE A 152 11.85 -6.28 -5.69
CA PHE A 152 11.60 -5.02 -6.38
C PHE A 152 10.88 -4.00 -5.50
N TYR A 153 11.06 -2.73 -5.88
CA TYR A 153 10.40 -1.58 -5.28
C TYR A 153 9.78 -0.73 -6.39
N LEU A 154 8.46 -0.51 -6.30
CA LEU A 154 7.73 0.35 -7.21
C LEU A 154 7.71 1.77 -6.67
N CYS A 155 8.23 2.71 -7.43
CA CYS A 155 8.38 4.09 -7.03
C CYS A 155 7.52 5.00 -7.90
N GLY A 156 6.62 5.76 -7.29
CA GLY A 156 5.69 6.65 -7.98
C GLY A 156 5.52 8.00 -7.31
N GLY A 157 4.75 8.86 -7.98
CA GLY A 157 4.41 10.21 -7.50
C GLY A 157 5.40 11.31 -7.89
N ALA A 158 6.62 10.96 -8.29
CA ALA A 158 7.63 11.88 -8.83
C ALA A 158 8.66 11.10 -9.65
N PRO A 159 9.39 11.75 -10.59
CA PRO A 159 10.47 11.10 -11.34
C PRO A 159 11.51 10.47 -10.42
N VAL A 160 11.97 9.28 -10.78
CA VAL A 160 12.98 8.55 -10.02
C VAL A 160 14.40 8.92 -10.54
N PRO A 161 15.27 9.50 -9.71
CA PRO A 161 16.63 9.83 -10.14
C PRO A 161 17.43 8.58 -10.52
N GLY A 162 18.13 8.61 -11.65
CA GLY A 162 18.87 7.44 -12.14
C GLY A 162 19.94 6.92 -11.17
N TYR A 163 20.55 7.81 -10.36
CA TYR A 163 21.49 7.38 -9.32
C TYR A 163 20.83 6.48 -8.26
N LEU A 164 19.54 6.70 -7.96
CA LEU A 164 18.82 5.91 -6.98
C LEU A 164 18.57 4.49 -7.49
N VAL A 165 18.32 4.34 -8.79
CA VAL A 165 18.20 3.04 -9.45
C VAL A 165 19.52 2.26 -9.34
N GLN A 166 20.66 2.94 -9.55
CA GLN A 166 21.97 2.29 -9.43
C GLN A 166 22.28 1.87 -7.99
N ARG A 167 21.91 2.69 -7.02
CA ARG A 167 22.06 2.36 -5.58
C ARG A 167 21.20 1.14 -5.19
N ALA A 168 19.93 1.13 -5.58
CA ALA A 168 19.03 0.01 -5.31
C ALA A 168 19.58 -1.31 -5.89
N LYS A 169 20.12 -1.25 -7.11
CA LYS A 169 20.74 -2.40 -7.78
C LYS A 169 21.91 -3.00 -6.97
N GLN A 170 22.69 -2.21 -6.23
CA GLN A 170 23.79 -2.70 -5.40
C GLN A 170 23.30 -3.60 -4.27
N TYR A 171 22.05 -3.44 -3.83
CA TYR A 171 21.36 -4.27 -2.83
C TYR A 171 20.47 -5.34 -3.44
N GLY A 172 20.57 -5.60 -4.76
CA GLY A 172 19.75 -6.59 -5.44
C GLY A 172 18.29 -6.17 -5.66
N ILE A 173 17.95 -4.92 -5.38
CA ILE A 173 16.58 -4.39 -5.48
C ILE A 173 16.36 -3.82 -6.88
N LEU A 174 15.38 -4.34 -7.62
CA LEU A 174 14.91 -3.75 -8.87
C LEU A 174 14.02 -2.56 -8.56
N LEU A 175 14.51 -1.34 -8.77
CA LEU A 175 13.73 -0.11 -8.60
C LEU A 175 13.04 0.25 -9.90
N CYS A 176 11.70 0.19 -9.91
CA CYS A 176 10.85 0.49 -11.06
C CYS A 176 10.11 1.80 -10.85
N GLU A 177 10.13 2.68 -11.85
CA GLU A 177 9.28 3.86 -11.87
C GLU A 177 7.87 3.49 -12.34
N VAL A 178 6.86 3.96 -11.62
CA VAL A 178 5.46 3.79 -11.98
C VAL A 178 4.76 5.15 -12.04
N TYR A 179 3.84 5.30 -12.96
CA TYR A 179 3.02 6.49 -13.13
C TYR A 179 1.55 6.16 -12.94
N GLY A 180 0.84 7.01 -12.21
CA GLY A 180 -0.59 6.92 -12.01
C GLY A 180 -1.14 8.13 -11.27
N SER A 181 -2.46 8.25 -11.25
CA SER A 181 -3.17 9.22 -10.43
C SER A 181 -4.38 8.55 -9.78
N THR A 182 -4.96 9.19 -8.77
CA THR A 182 -6.16 8.67 -8.11
C THR A 182 -7.33 8.51 -9.08
N GLU A 183 -7.36 9.31 -10.16
CA GLU A 183 -8.40 9.32 -11.18
C GLU A 183 -8.19 8.29 -12.29
N SER A 184 -6.97 7.79 -12.46
CA SER A 184 -6.60 6.87 -13.56
C SER A 184 -6.37 5.45 -13.06
N VAL A 185 -7.42 4.86 -12.51
CA VAL A 185 -7.41 3.48 -12.02
C VAL A 185 -7.99 2.56 -13.08
#